data_a3a49122df36173f40476d7fbd6816ca
#
_entry.id   a3a49122df36173f40476d7fbd6816ca
#
_cell.length_a   1.000
_cell.length_b   1.000
_cell.length_c   1.000
_cell.angle_alpha   90.00
_cell.angle_beta   90.00
_cell.angle_gamma   90.00
#
_symmetry.space_group_name_H-M   'P 1'
#
loop_
_entity.id
_entity.type
_entity.pdbx_description
1 polymer ?
#
loop_
_entity_poly.entity_id
_entity_poly.type
_entity_poly.pdbx_seq_one_letter_code
_entity_poly.pdbx_strand_id
1 'polypeptide(L)'
;MEKVKPWLGEPQNTIAVLQKYGFVFQKKYGQNFLIDPHVLDKIVAAAGIGPDDFVVEIGPGIGTLTQYLAYAARSVCAVEIDKNLIPILEDTLSDYDNVEVINNDVLKVDLAALAKEKNNGRPIKVVANLPYYITTPIIMGLFENHVPVDSITVMVQKEVADRMQTGPGSKDYGALSLAVQYYAEPYIVANVPPNCFMPRPKVGSAVIRLTRHEVMPVETKDEKLMFSIIRASFNQRRKTLATGLKNSELLHFSKEEIEAAITACGWPLTIRGEALNLQEFARLTDELCK
;
A
#
# COMPACT_ATOMS: atom_id res chain seq x y z
N MET A 1 -0.49 4.34 -32.77
CA MET A 1 0.64 5.29 -32.66
C MET A 1 1.80 4.57 -31.98
N GLU A 2 3.04 4.90 -32.36
CA GLU A 2 4.21 4.38 -31.64
C GLU A 2 4.24 5.01 -30.22
N LYS A 3 4.40 4.16 -29.19
CA LYS A 3 4.41 4.67 -27.80
C LYS A 3 5.67 5.51 -27.54
N VAL A 4 5.48 6.67 -26.94
CA VAL A 4 6.58 7.57 -26.58
C VAL A 4 7.40 6.94 -25.45
N LYS A 5 8.72 6.94 -25.60
CA LYS A 5 9.63 6.40 -24.58
C LYS A 5 9.71 7.31 -23.36
N PRO A 6 9.76 6.74 -22.15
CA PRO A 6 9.96 7.53 -20.92
C PRO A 6 11.25 8.32 -20.94
N TRP A 7 11.23 9.55 -20.43
CA TRP A 7 12.38 10.43 -20.39
C TRP A 7 12.60 11.13 -19.03
N LEU A 8 11.56 11.24 -18.19
CA LEU A 8 11.67 11.90 -16.88
C LEU A 8 12.47 11.10 -15.84
N GLY A 9 12.74 9.82 -16.08
CA GLY A 9 13.59 9.04 -15.18
C GLY A 9 15.03 9.54 -15.10
N GLU A 10 15.49 10.26 -16.13
CA GLU A 10 16.81 10.88 -16.15
C GLU A 10 16.84 12.14 -15.26
N PRO A 11 17.80 12.24 -14.30
CA PRO A 11 17.84 13.33 -13.33
C PRO A 11 17.83 14.72 -13.95
N GLN A 12 18.55 14.91 -15.05
CA GLN A 12 18.65 16.18 -15.76
C GLN A 12 17.30 16.65 -16.32
N ASN A 13 16.46 15.73 -16.81
CA ASN A 13 15.17 16.05 -17.36
C ASN A 13 14.19 16.43 -16.23
N THR A 14 14.21 15.70 -15.13
CA THR A 14 13.45 16.06 -13.91
C THR A 14 13.84 17.45 -13.41
N ILE A 15 15.14 17.75 -13.30
CA ILE A 15 15.63 19.06 -12.87
C ILE A 15 15.14 20.18 -13.84
N ALA A 16 15.24 19.96 -15.15
CA ALA A 16 14.79 20.92 -16.15
C ALA A 16 13.29 21.25 -16.02
N VAL A 17 12.43 20.23 -15.80
CA VAL A 17 11.01 20.44 -15.58
C VAL A 17 10.76 21.21 -14.29
N LEU A 18 11.39 20.84 -13.18
CA LEU A 18 11.23 21.55 -11.90
C LEU A 18 11.66 23.02 -11.99
N GLN A 19 12.74 23.31 -12.72
CA GLN A 19 13.21 24.66 -12.97
C GLN A 19 12.25 25.46 -13.89
N LYS A 20 11.77 24.84 -14.99
CA LYS A 20 10.79 25.42 -15.91
C LYS A 20 9.56 25.97 -15.18
N TYR A 21 9.07 25.22 -14.19
CA TYR A 21 7.88 25.58 -13.42
C TYR A 21 8.17 26.33 -12.11
N GLY A 22 9.44 26.59 -11.77
CA GLY A 22 9.80 27.16 -10.47
C GLY A 22 9.24 26.35 -9.31
N PHE A 23 9.20 25.00 -9.44
CA PHE A 23 8.49 24.13 -8.51
C PHE A 23 9.12 24.15 -7.12
N VAL A 24 8.28 24.33 -6.10
CA VAL A 24 8.69 24.31 -4.69
C VAL A 24 8.08 23.10 -4.01
N PHE A 25 8.94 22.22 -3.51
CA PHE A 25 8.53 21.00 -2.80
C PHE A 25 7.65 21.28 -1.58
N GLN A 26 6.49 20.64 -1.52
CA GLN A 26 5.53 20.80 -0.45
C GLN A 26 5.79 19.75 0.64
N LYS A 27 6.36 20.16 1.78
CA LYS A 27 6.66 19.24 2.90
C LYS A 27 5.44 18.46 3.39
N LYS A 28 4.26 19.08 3.36
CA LYS A 28 3.00 18.43 3.79
C LYS A 28 2.63 17.20 2.96
N TYR A 29 3.10 17.10 1.72
CA TYR A 29 2.86 15.95 0.85
C TYR A 29 4.01 14.95 0.81
N GLY A 30 5.12 15.20 1.53
CA GLY A 30 6.25 14.27 1.59
C GLY A 30 6.88 13.96 0.24
N GLN A 31 6.87 14.92 -0.69
CA GLN A 31 7.30 14.75 -2.08
C GLN A 31 8.79 14.36 -2.17
N ASN A 32 9.07 13.19 -2.74
CA ASN A 32 10.40 12.71 -3.11
C ASN A 32 10.27 12.05 -4.49
N PHE A 33 10.69 12.77 -5.54
CA PHE A 33 10.57 12.27 -6.91
C PHE A 33 11.68 11.27 -7.21
N LEU A 34 11.32 10.14 -7.78
CA LEU A 34 12.26 9.12 -8.21
C LEU A 34 12.98 9.58 -9.49
N ILE A 35 14.32 9.50 -9.49
CA ILE A 35 15.19 9.97 -10.56
C ILE A 35 16.20 8.89 -10.98
N ASP A 36 15.79 7.63 -10.96
CA ASP A 36 16.63 6.49 -11.32
C ASP A 36 15.87 5.57 -12.30
N PRO A 37 16.26 5.55 -13.59
CA PRO A 37 15.60 4.71 -14.60
C PRO A 37 15.61 3.21 -14.27
N HIS A 38 16.69 2.71 -13.68
CA HIS A 38 16.77 1.28 -13.34
C HIS A 38 15.77 0.88 -12.24
N VAL A 39 15.49 1.80 -11.30
CA VAL A 39 14.47 1.56 -10.28
C VAL A 39 13.09 1.61 -10.90
N LEU A 40 12.83 2.55 -11.81
CA LEU A 40 11.56 2.66 -12.53
C LEU A 40 11.27 1.40 -13.36
N ASP A 41 12.27 0.92 -14.11
CA ASP A 41 12.16 -0.34 -14.86
C ASP A 41 11.86 -1.54 -13.96
N LYS A 42 12.52 -1.62 -12.79
CA LYS A 42 12.26 -2.67 -11.81
C LYS A 42 10.83 -2.62 -11.25
N ILE A 43 10.28 -1.41 -11.01
CA ILE A 43 8.90 -1.25 -10.55
C ILE A 43 7.93 -1.79 -11.60
N VAL A 44 8.08 -1.37 -12.86
CA VAL A 44 7.19 -1.79 -13.95
C VAL A 44 7.27 -3.29 -14.20
N ALA A 45 8.50 -3.83 -14.23
CA ALA A 45 8.72 -5.27 -14.38
C ALA A 45 8.12 -6.08 -13.22
N ALA A 46 8.32 -5.62 -11.98
CA ALA A 46 7.78 -6.27 -10.80
C ALA A 46 6.25 -6.21 -10.74
N ALA A 47 5.65 -5.11 -11.18
CA ALA A 47 4.20 -4.98 -11.29
C ALA A 47 3.60 -5.90 -12.37
N GLY A 48 4.44 -6.48 -13.25
CA GLY A 48 4.01 -7.38 -14.31
C GLY A 48 3.03 -6.71 -15.27
N ILE A 49 3.31 -5.44 -15.60
CA ILE A 49 2.40 -4.64 -16.45
C ILE A 49 2.58 -5.03 -17.91
N GLY A 50 1.46 -5.30 -18.58
CA GLY A 50 1.39 -5.61 -20.00
C GLY A 50 0.41 -4.72 -20.77
N PRO A 51 0.36 -4.87 -22.10
CA PRO A 51 -0.41 -4.00 -23.00
C PRO A 51 -1.93 -4.08 -22.82
N ASP A 52 -2.43 -5.04 -22.05
CA ASP A 52 -3.87 -5.20 -21.77
C ASP A 52 -4.26 -4.65 -20.38
N ASP A 53 -3.28 -4.25 -19.56
CA ASP A 53 -3.53 -3.83 -18.19
C ASP A 53 -4.07 -2.41 -18.09
N PHE A 54 -5.01 -2.22 -17.16
CA PHE A 54 -5.40 -0.93 -16.62
C PHE A 54 -4.68 -0.70 -15.29
N VAL A 55 -3.92 0.37 -15.22
CA VAL A 55 -3.10 0.71 -14.06
C VAL A 55 -3.65 1.95 -13.37
N VAL A 56 -3.76 1.91 -12.05
CA VAL A 56 -3.99 3.10 -11.22
C VAL A 56 -2.68 3.48 -10.56
N GLU A 57 -2.20 4.68 -10.86
CA GLU A 57 -1.05 5.27 -10.17
C GLU A 57 -1.51 6.23 -9.08
N ILE A 58 -0.93 6.11 -7.88
CA ILE A 58 -1.23 6.99 -6.77
C ILE A 58 -0.04 7.93 -6.52
N GLY A 59 -0.27 9.24 -6.66
CA GLY A 59 0.75 10.26 -6.49
C GLY A 59 1.78 10.27 -7.63
N PRO A 60 1.38 10.57 -8.88
CA PRO A 60 2.29 10.61 -10.03
C PRO A 60 3.41 11.65 -9.90
N GLY A 61 3.23 12.65 -9.04
CA GLY A 61 4.18 13.74 -8.90
C GLY A 61 4.28 14.56 -10.17
N ILE A 62 5.46 14.61 -10.79
CA ILE A 62 5.67 15.26 -12.09
C ILE A 62 5.46 14.31 -13.29
N GLY A 63 4.97 13.08 -13.06
CA GLY A 63 4.70 12.10 -14.12
C GLY A 63 5.86 11.14 -14.43
N THR A 64 6.89 11.07 -13.58
CA THR A 64 8.08 10.26 -13.86
C THR A 64 7.73 8.78 -14.00
N LEU A 65 7.07 8.19 -13.00
CA LEU A 65 6.67 6.78 -13.06
C LEU A 65 5.51 6.60 -14.06
N THR A 66 4.62 7.60 -14.17
CA THR A 66 3.49 7.58 -15.11
C THR A 66 3.93 7.32 -16.55
N GLN A 67 5.02 7.95 -17.03
CA GLN A 67 5.56 7.73 -18.37
C GLN A 67 5.95 6.26 -18.61
N TYR A 68 6.59 5.63 -17.61
CA TYR A 68 6.97 4.21 -17.69
C TYR A 68 5.74 3.30 -17.68
N LEU A 69 4.74 3.61 -16.87
CA LEU A 69 3.48 2.89 -16.83
C LEU A 69 2.70 3.04 -18.15
N ALA A 70 2.60 4.25 -18.68
CA ALA A 70 1.93 4.54 -19.95
C ALA A 70 2.59 3.82 -21.14
N TYR A 71 3.92 3.74 -21.14
CA TYR A 71 4.66 3.00 -22.16
C TYR A 71 4.32 1.51 -22.15
N ALA A 72 4.14 0.89 -20.96
CA ALA A 72 3.91 -0.54 -20.78
C ALA A 72 2.42 -0.94 -20.84
N ALA A 73 1.54 -0.16 -20.21
CA ALA A 73 0.12 -0.48 -20.00
C ALA A 73 -0.78 -0.16 -21.20
N ARG A 74 -1.98 -0.72 -21.18
CA ARG A 74 -3.08 -0.27 -22.07
C ARG A 74 -3.49 1.16 -21.74
N SER A 75 -3.73 1.43 -20.47
CA SER A 75 -4.11 2.76 -19.97
C SER A 75 -3.74 2.96 -18.50
N VAL A 76 -3.50 4.20 -18.13
CA VAL A 76 -3.11 4.61 -16.78
C VAL A 76 -4.08 5.68 -16.29
N CYS A 77 -4.60 5.52 -15.08
CA CYS A 77 -5.31 6.56 -14.35
C CYS A 77 -4.44 7.01 -13.17
N ALA A 78 -3.96 8.24 -13.19
CA ALA A 78 -3.09 8.81 -12.18
C ALA A 78 -3.88 9.74 -11.24
N VAL A 79 -3.85 9.47 -9.93
CA VAL A 79 -4.57 10.26 -8.92
C VAL A 79 -3.59 11.14 -8.15
N GLU A 80 -3.70 12.48 -8.31
CA GLU A 80 -2.80 13.47 -7.70
C GLU A 80 -3.57 14.43 -6.79
N ILE A 81 -3.09 14.58 -5.55
CA ILE A 81 -3.71 15.47 -4.56
C ILE A 81 -3.21 16.92 -4.66
N ASP A 82 -1.96 17.13 -5.11
CA ASP A 82 -1.37 18.47 -5.21
C ASP A 82 -1.77 19.14 -6.52
N LYS A 83 -2.73 20.06 -6.44
CA LYS A 83 -3.18 20.85 -7.61
C LYS A 83 -2.07 21.61 -8.32
N ASN A 84 -0.94 21.91 -7.65
CA ASN A 84 0.18 22.62 -8.28
C ASN A 84 0.96 21.71 -9.25
N LEU A 85 0.80 20.39 -9.15
CA LEU A 85 1.40 19.44 -10.08
C LEU A 85 0.57 19.23 -11.35
N ILE A 86 -0.72 19.59 -11.36
CA ILE A 86 -1.59 19.34 -12.51
C ILE A 86 -1.08 20.02 -13.79
N PRO A 87 -0.69 21.31 -13.80
CA PRO A 87 -0.14 21.93 -15.02
C PRO A 87 1.18 21.31 -15.49
N ILE A 88 1.97 20.75 -14.55
CA ILE A 88 3.20 20.02 -14.88
C ILE A 88 2.86 18.68 -15.53
N LEU A 89 1.89 17.96 -14.98
CA LEU A 89 1.43 16.68 -15.54
C LEU A 89 0.81 16.84 -16.93
N GLU A 90 0.04 17.92 -17.16
CA GLU A 90 -0.49 18.25 -18.49
C GLU A 90 0.62 18.43 -19.54
N ASP A 91 1.75 19.03 -19.17
CA ASP A 91 2.91 19.22 -20.05
C ASP A 91 3.69 17.92 -20.21
N THR A 92 4.06 17.27 -19.10
CA THR A 92 4.97 16.11 -19.12
C THR A 92 4.33 14.82 -19.65
N LEU A 93 3.01 14.77 -19.69
CA LEU A 93 2.23 13.63 -20.18
C LEU A 93 1.48 13.94 -21.49
N SER A 94 1.69 15.10 -22.10
CA SER A 94 0.99 15.55 -23.32
C SER A 94 1.12 14.59 -24.52
N ASP A 95 2.23 13.85 -24.58
CA ASP A 95 2.50 12.89 -25.66
C ASP A 95 1.94 11.47 -25.39
N TYR A 96 1.26 11.27 -24.23
CA TYR A 96 0.69 9.97 -23.83
C TYR A 96 -0.84 10.03 -23.89
N ASP A 97 -1.43 9.49 -24.94
CA ASP A 97 -2.88 9.45 -25.19
C ASP A 97 -3.64 8.45 -24.34
N ASN A 98 -2.91 7.57 -23.61
CA ASN A 98 -3.47 6.56 -22.75
C ASN A 98 -3.38 6.87 -21.23
N VAL A 99 -3.17 8.15 -20.88
CA VAL A 99 -3.09 8.61 -19.49
C VAL A 99 -4.24 9.57 -19.17
N GLU A 100 -4.90 9.32 -18.05
CA GLU A 100 -5.90 10.20 -17.45
C GLU A 100 -5.41 10.66 -16.07
N VAL A 101 -5.48 11.96 -15.78
CA VAL A 101 -5.10 12.49 -14.46
C VAL A 101 -6.34 12.96 -13.72
N ILE A 102 -6.52 12.47 -12.48
CA ILE A 102 -7.59 12.87 -11.57
C ILE A 102 -6.97 13.69 -10.44
N ASN A 103 -7.35 14.99 -10.33
CA ASN A 103 -6.94 15.80 -9.18
C ASN A 103 -7.87 15.56 -8.00
N ASN A 104 -7.51 14.62 -7.13
CA ASN A 104 -8.27 14.30 -5.92
C ASN A 104 -7.38 13.61 -4.87
N ASP A 105 -7.91 13.51 -3.65
CA ASP A 105 -7.36 12.64 -2.62
C ASP A 105 -7.76 11.18 -2.92
N VAL A 106 -6.79 10.28 -3.08
CA VAL A 106 -7.05 8.86 -3.42
C VAL A 106 -7.94 8.17 -2.39
N LEU A 107 -7.89 8.57 -1.12
CA LEU A 107 -8.76 8.03 -0.07
C LEU A 107 -10.24 8.42 -0.24
N LYS A 108 -10.54 9.36 -1.15
CA LYS A 108 -11.90 9.82 -1.49
C LYS A 108 -12.35 9.35 -2.87
N VAL A 109 -11.46 8.75 -3.66
CA VAL A 109 -11.79 8.20 -4.97
C VAL A 109 -12.39 6.82 -4.80
N ASP A 110 -13.54 6.58 -5.40
CA ASP A 110 -14.11 5.24 -5.49
C ASP A 110 -13.38 4.44 -6.57
N LEU A 111 -12.30 3.77 -6.17
CA LEU A 111 -11.47 2.97 -7.07
C LEU A 111 -12.19 1.70 -7.55
N ALA A 112 -13.20 1.21 -6.82
CA ALA A 112 -14.02 0.08 -7.26
C ALA A 112 -14.95 0.50 -8.40
N ALA A 113 -15.58 1.68 -8.30
CA ALA A 113 -16.36 2.26 -9.39
C ALA A 113 -15.47 2.56 -10.61
N LEU A 114 -14.26 3.10 -10.39
CA LEU A 114 -13.29 3.37 -11.45
C LEU A 114 -12.89 2.08 -12.19
N ALA A 115 -12.60 0.99 -11.47
CA ALA A 115 -12.30 -0.31 -12.06
C ALA A 115 -13.48 -0.85 -12.89
N LYS A 116 -14.70 -0.67 -12.39
CA LYS A 116 -15.93 -1.09 -13.12
C LYS A 116 -16.09 -0.29 -14.41
N GLU A 117 -15.92 1.01 -14.37
CA GLU A 117 -16.10 1.90 -15.52
C GLU A 117 -14.99 1.76 -16.56
N LYS A 118 -13.73 1.82 -16.14
CA LYS A 118 -12.56 1.91 -17.03
C LYS A 118 -11.95 0.55 -17.38
N ASN A 119 -12.21 -0.49 -16.58
CA ASN A 119 -11.65 -1.84 -16.79
C ASN A 119 -12.70 -2.94 -16.89
N ASN A 120 -13.97 -2.59 -17.12
CA ASN A 120 -15.09 -3.55 -17.21
C ASN A 120 -15.20 -4.45 -15.96
N GLY A 121 -14.91 -3.94 -14.79
CA GLY A 121 -14.93 -4.67 -13.52
C GLY A 121 -13.79 -5.68 -13.33
N ARG A 122 -12.86 -5.80 -14.30
CA ARG A 122 -11.67 -6.65 -14.15
C ARG A 122 -10.74 -6.06 -13.09
N PRO A 123 -9.96 -6.91 -12.39
CA PRO A 123 -8.96 -6.42 -11.43
C PRO A 123 -7.99 -5.43 -12.04
N ILE A 124 -7.58 -4.44 -11.24
CA ILE A 124 -6.64 -3.38 -11.61
C ILE A 124 -5.28 -3.63 -10.98
N LYS A 125 -4.24 -3.10 -11.57
CA LYS A 125 -2.91 -3.03 -10.95
C LYS A 125 -2.72 -1.64 -10.35
N VAL A 126 -2.32 -1.58 -9.08
CA VAL A 126 -2.03 -0.32 -8.40
C VAL A 126 -0.53 -0.16 -8.29
N VAL A 127 0.00 0.97 -8.73
CA VAL A 127 1.43 1.27 -8.65
C VAL A 127 1.63 2.66 -8.04
N ALA A 128 2.61 2.81 -7.15
CA ALA A 128 2.85 4.12 -6.54
C ALA A 128 4.26 4.27 -5.97
N ASN A 129 4.77 5.50 -6.02
CA ASN A 129 5.83 5.97 -5.16
C ASN A 129 5.19 6.74 -4.00
N LEU A 130 4.81 6.03 -2.91
CA LEU A 130 3.98 6.59 -1.86
C LEU A 130 4.73 7.52 -0.90
N PRO A 131 4.14 8.68 -0.53
CA PRO A 131 4.61 9.43 0.61
C PRO A 131 4.53 8.59 1.89
N TYR A 132 5.60 8.62 2.68
CA TYR A 132 5.78 7.69 3.81
C TYR A 132 4.69 7.78 4.88
N TYR A 133 4.13 8.97 5.10
CA TYR A 133 3.14 9.22 6.16
C TYR A 133 1.75 8.63 5.86
N ILE A 134 1.45 8.30 4.57
CA ILE A 134 0.11 7.85 4.16
C ILE A 134 0.10 6.43 3.58
N THR A 135 1.24 5.75 3.56
CA THR A 135 1.39 4.40 3.01
C THR A 135 0.38 3.41 3.58
N THR A 136 0.31 3.28 4.92
CA THR A 136 -0.60 2.33 5.58
C THR A 136 -2.07 2.64 5.31
N PRO A 137 -2.57 3.88 5.48
CA PRO A 137 -3.95 4.22 5.13
C PRO A 137 -4.34 3.87 3.69
N ILE A 138 -3.44 4.11 2.72
CA ILE A 138 -3.72 3.82 1.31
C ILE A 138 -3.84 2.31 1.09
N ILE A 139 -2.85 1.52 1.52
CA ILE A 139 -2.85 0.07 1.34
C ILE A 139 -4.06 -0.58 2.03
N MET A 140 -4.32 -0.17 3.27
CA MET A 140 -5.49 -0.68 4.02
C MET A 140 -6.80 -0.28 3.35
N GLY A 141 -6.91 0.97 2.87
CA GLY A 141 -8.10 1.43 2.16
C GLY A 141 -8.39 0.63 0.89
N LEU A 142 -7.37 0.22 0.13
CA LEU A 142 -7.55 -0.65 -1.04
C LEU A 142 -8.13 -2.02 -0.66
N PHE A 143 -7.69 -2.59 0.44
CA PHE A 143 -8.16 -3.89 0.91
C PHE A 143 -9.53 -3.80 1.59
N GLU A 144 -9.69 -2.92 2.57
CA GLU A 144 -10.91 -2.79 3.37
C GLU A 144 -12.13 -2.32 2.54
N ASN A 145 -11.91 -1.54 1.48
CA ASN A 145 -12.95 -1.13 0.53
C ASN A 145 -13.18 -2.17 -0.59
N HIS A 146 -12.56 -3.35 -0.50
CA HIS A 146 -12.70 -4.44 -1.45
C HIS A 146 -12.46 -4.01 -2.91
N VAL A 147 -11.53 -3.06 -3.13
CA VAL A 147 -11.14 -2.66 -4.49
C VAL A 147 -10.66 -3.92 -5.25
N PRO A 148 -11.13 -4.16 -6.47
CA PRO A 148 -10.72 -5.32 -7.25
C PRO A 148 -9.29 -5.14 -7.77
N VAL A 149 -8.29 -5.35 -6.90
CA VAL A 149 -6.87 -5.29 -7.26
C VAL A 149 -6.34 -6.68 -7.59
N ASP A 150 -5.53 -6.78 -8.63
CA ASP A 150 -4.69 -7.94 -8.94
C ASP A 150 -3.41 -7.89 -8.09
N SER A 151 -2.76 -6.74 -8.13
CA SER A 151 -1.55 -6.50 -7.35
C SER A 151 -1.37 -5.02 -7.01
N ILE A 152 -0.61 -4.78 -5.92
CA ILE A 152 -0.20 -3.46 -5.47
C ILE A 152 1.32 -3.45 -5.45
N THR A 153 1.96 -2.66 -6.32
CA THR A 153 3.42 -2.51 -6.36
C THR A 153 3.77 -1.10 -5.93
N VAL A 154 4.32 -0.97 -4.73
CA VAL A 154 4.56 0.34 -4.14
C VAL A 154 5.98 0.51 -3.63
N MET A 155 6.48 1.74 -3.73
CA MET A 155 7.70 2.15 -3.05
C MET A 155 7.34 2.80 -1.74
N VAL A 156 7.92 2.29 -0.65
CA VAL A 156 7.66 2.69 0.73
C VAL A 156 8.98 2.78 1.51
N GLN A 157 8.96 3.29 2.75
CA GLN A 157 10.14 3.17 3.62
C GLN A 157 10.51 1.69 3.81
N LYS A 158 11.84 1.42 3.80
CA LYS A 158 12.34 0.04 3.96
C LYS A 158 11.77 -0.65 5.22
N GLU A 159 11.75 0.06 6.35
CA GLU A 159 11.19 -0.46 7.60
C GLU A 159 9.71 -0.89 7.45
N VAL A 160 8.92 -0.14 6.67
CA VAL A 160 7.50 -0.46 6.43
C VAL A 160 7.37 -1.69 5.55
N ALA A 161 8.20 -1.82 4.50
CA ALA A 161 8.24 -3.00 3.66
C ALA A 161 8.66 -4.25 4.46
N ASP A 162 9.73 -4.15 5.26
CA ASP A 162 10.20 -5.23 6.13
C ASP A 162 9.08 -5.69 7.08
N ARG A 163 8.35 -4.73 7.67
CA ARG A 163 7.21 -5.01 8.57
C ARG A 163 6.08 -5.77 7.89
N MET A 164 5.78 -5.47 6.61
CA MET A 164 4.72 -6.18 5.87
C MET A 164 5.02 -7.68 5.69
N GLN A 165 6.31 -8.06 5.58
CA GLN A 165 6.73 -9.45 5.42
C GLN A 165 7.00 -10.18 6.73
N THR A 166 7.04 -9.47 7.85
CA THR A 166 7.49 -10.03 9.12
C THR A 166 6.42 -10.92 9.77
N GLY A 167 6.84 -12.07 10.30
CA GLY A 167 6.00 -13.00 11.06
C GLY A 167 6.08 -12.82 12.58
N PRO A 168 5.33 -13.64 13.34
CA PRO A 168 5.27 -13.62 14.81
C PRO A 168 6.65 -13.69 15.48
N GLY A 169 6.75 -13.09 16.66
CA GLY A 169 7.97 -13.11 17.48
C GLY A 169 9.02 -12.06 17.12
N SER A 170 8.86 -11.32 16.04
CA SER A 170 9.72 -10.20 15.68
C SER A 170 9.20 -8.89 16.28
N LYS A 171 10.12 -7.98 16.61
CA LYS A 171 9.77 -6.62 17.07
C LYS A 171 9.01 -5.80 16.00
N ASP A 172 9.18 -6.12 14.72
CA ASP A 172 8.59 -5.42 13.59
C ASP A 172 7.23 -6.00 13.19
N TYR A 173 6.87 -7.17 13.74
CA TYR A 173 5.56 -7.80 13.54
C TYR A 173 4.44 -6.99 14.20
N GLY A 174 3.33 -6.81 13.48
CA GLY A 174 2.22 -6.00 13.96
C GLY A 174 0.95 -6.11 13.13
N ALA A 175 -0.01 -5.23 13.42
CA ALA A 175 -1.29 -5.21 12.72
C ALA A 175 -1.15 -5.06 11.19
N LEU A 176 -0.17 -4.26 10.73
CA LEU A 176 0.11 -4.11 9.31
C LEU A 176 0.59 -5.41 8.67
N SER A 177 1.46 -6.17 9.36
CA SER A 177 1.94 -7.48 8.87
C SER A 177 0.78 -8.45 8.64
N LEU A 178 -0.09 -8.57 9.66
CA LEU A 178 -1.26 -9.44 9.61
C LEU A 178 -2.27 -9.02 8.54
N ALA A 179 -2.55 -7.72 8.46
CA ALA A 179 -3.50 -7.22 7.48
C ALA A 179 -3.01 -7.43 6.04
N VAL A 180 -1.74 -7.11 5.76
CA VAL A 180 -1.17 -7.34 4.42
C VAL A 180 -1.18 -8.83 4.10
N GLN A 181 -0.70 -9.69 5.01
CA GLN A 181 -0.61 -11.15 4.79
C GLN A 181 -1.97 -11.84 4.71
N TYR A 182 -3.03 -11.23 5.22
CA TYR A 182 -4.40 -11.72 5.04
C TYR A 182 -4.90 -11.50 3.62
N TYR A 183 -4.66 -10.32 3.04
CA TYR A 183 -5.20 -9.97 1.72
C TYR A 183 -4.27 -10.31 0.56
N ALA A 184 -2.94 -10.38 0.82
CA ALA A 184 -1.94 -10.49 -0.24
C ALA A 184 -0.66 -11.19 0.25
N GLU A 185 0.09 -11.73 -0.71
CA GLU A 185 1.46 -12.19 -0.51
C GLU A 185 2.44 -11.04 -0.72
N PRO A 186 3.16 -10.57 0.32
CA PRO A 186 4.14 -9.50 0.20
C PRO A 186 5.50 -10.03 -0.29
N TYR A 187 6.09 -9.35 -1.28
CA TYR A 187 7.42 -9.65 -1.80
C TYR A 187 8.24 -8.37 -2.00
N ILE A 188 9.38 -8.23 -1.29
CA ILE A 188 10.31 -7.11 -1.50
C ILE A 188 11.09 -7.35 -2.79
N VAL A 189 10.90 -6.48 -3.77
CA VAL A 189 11.51 -6.52 -5.10
C VAL A 189 12.91 -5.96 -5.08
N ALA A 190 13.10 -4.80 -4.45
CA ALA A 190 14.38 -4.09 -4.41
C ALA A 190 14.47 -3.14 -3.22
N ASN A 191 15.67 -2.98 -2.68
CA ASN A 191 15.99 -1.87 -1.80
C ASN A 191 16.44 -0.67 -2.64
N VAL A 192 15.98 0.53 -2.27
CA VAL A 192 16.22 1.77 -3.03
C VAL A 192 16.89 2.78 -2.12
N PRO A 193 18.15 3.14 -2.41
CA PRO A 193 18.89 4.09 -1.58
C PRO A 193 18.39 5.54 -1.78
N PRO A 194 18.62 6.43 -0.81
CA PRO A 194 18.14 7.82 -0.85
C PRO A 194 18.61 8.65 -2.04
N ASN A 195 19.75 8.31 -2.64
CA ASN A 195 20.30 9.04 -3.81
C ASN A 195 19.50 8.84 -5.11
N CYS A 196 18.58 7.87 -5.15
CA CYS A 196 17.65 7.69 -6.26
C CYS A 196 16.48 8.70 -6.25
N PHE A 197 16.46 9.65 -5.30
CA PHE A 197 15.35 10.60 -5.13
C PHE A 197 15.80 12.06 -5.11
N MET A 198 14.88 12.93 -5.51
CA MET A 198 14.97 14.38 -5.38
C MET A 198 13.68 14.94 -4.75
N PRO A 199 13.79 15.63 -3.58
CA PRO A 199 14.94 15.69 -2.68
C PRO A 199 15.26 14.32 -2.06
N ARG A 200 16.47 14.14 -1.54
CA ARG A 200 16.88 12.89 -0.89
C ARG A 200 16.15 12.68 0.43
N PRO A 201 15.44 11.56 0.63
CA PRO A 201 14.86 11.23 1.92
C PRO A 201 15.97 10.88 2.94
N LYS A 202 15.61 10.93 4.23
CA LYS A 202 16.57 10.61 5.32
C LYS A 202 16.80 9.11 5.52
N VAL A 203 15.91 8.27 4.99
CA VAL A 203 15.89 6.81 5.16
C VAL A 203 15.79 6.13 3.81
N GLY A 204 16.26 4.88 3.73
CA GLY A 204 16.12 4.05 2.54
C GLY A 204 14.68 3.64 2.30
N SER A 205 14.37 3.38 1.05
CA SER A 205 13.09 2.85 0.57
C SER A 205 13.22 1.40 0.13
N ALA A 206 12.10 0.75 -0.09
CA ALA A 206 12.02 -0.52 -0.79
C ALA A 206 10.82 -0.52 -1.74
N VAL A 207 10.96 -1.20 -2.86
CA VAL A 207 9.85 -1.58 -3.72
C VAL A 207 9.30 -2.88 -3.20
N ILE A 208 8.02 -2.92 -2.86
CA ILE A 208 7.31 -4.12 -2.43
C ILE A 208 6.12 -4.38 -3.36
N ARG A 209 5.94 -5.63 -3.77
CA ARG A 209 4.75 -6.11 -4.46
C ARG A 209 3.89 -6.90 -3.49
N LEU A 210 2.60 -6.60 -3.47
CA LEU A 210 1.56 -7.30 -2.76
C LEU A 210 0.67 -7.96 -3.80
N THR A 211 0.79 -9.27 -3.96
CA THR A 211 -0.04 -10.05 -4.90
C THR A 211 -1.28 -10.54 -4.16
N ARG A 212 -2.47 -10.15 -4.60
CA ARG A 212 -3.72 -10.52 -3.94
C ARG A 212 -3.89 -12.03 -3.92
N HIS A 213 -4.32 -12.57 -2.79
CA HIS A 213 -4.70 -13.98 -2.69
C HIS A 213 -5.98 -14.25 -3.49
N GLU A 214 -5.97 -15.34 -4.27
CA GLU A 214 -7.19 -15.86 -4.93
C GLU A 214 -8.15 -16.46 -3.89
N VAL A 215 -7.59 -17.10 -2.87
CA VAL A 215 -8.32 -17.68 -1.74
C VAL A 215 -7.71 -17.15 -0.45
N MET A 216 -8.53 -16.64 0.45
CA MET A 216 -8.04 -16.11 1.73
C MET A 216 -7.29 -17.20 2.51
N PRO A 217 -6.13 -16.86 3.14
CA PRO A 217 -5.28 -17.82 3.84
C PRO A 217 -5.93 -18.39 5.11
N VAL A 218 -6.93 -17.71 5.64
CA VAL A 218 -7.75 -18.16 6.78
C VAL A 218 -9.20 -17.76 6.57
N GLU A 219 -10.11 -18.60 7.08
CA GLU A 219 -11.53 -18.28 7.20
C GLU A 219 -11.84 -17.91 8.66
N THR A 220 -12.75 -16.98 8.86
CA THR A 220 -13.25 -16.58 10.19
C THR A 220 -14.72 -16.18 10.09
N LYS A 221 -15.47 -16.37 11.16
CA LYS A 221 -16.89 -16.02 11.25
C LYS A 221 -17.15 -14.51 11.11
N ASP A 222 -16.21 -13.68 11.56
CA ASP A 222 -16.29 -12.22 11.51
C ASP A 222 -14.92 -11.59 11.25
N GLU A 223 -14.67 -11.24 9.98
CA GLU A 223 -13.43 -10.57 9.53
C GLU A 223 -13.24 -9.22 10.24
N LYS A 224 -14.30 -8.43 10.40
CA LYS A 224 -14.21 -7.10 11.03
C LYS A 224 -13.83 -7.21 12.49
N LEU A 225 -14.41 -8.19 13.19
CA LEU A 225 -14.05 -8.49 14.58
C LEU A 225 -12.60 -8.96 14.66
N MET A 226 -12.14 -9.84 13.78
CA MET A 226 -10.75 -10.30 13.74
C MET A 226 -9.78 -9.14 13.63
N PHE A 227 -10.00 -8.20 12.71
CA PHE A 227 -9.14 -7.02 12.59
C PHE A 227 -9.24 -6.05 13.77
N SER A 228 -10.40 -5.98 14.43
CA SER A 228 -10.54 -5.21 15.67
C SER A 228 -9.74 -5.83 16.81
N ILE A 229 -9.75 -7.15 16.95
CA ILE A 229 -8.94 -7.92 17.91
C ILE A 229 -7.45 -7.73 17.63
N ILE A 230 -7.02 -7.83 16.37
CA ILE A 230 -5.63 -7.59 15.95
C ILE A 230 -5.21 -6.18 16.36
N ARG A 231 -5.97 -5.14 15.98
CA ARG A 231 -5.65 -3.74 16.34
C ARG A 231 -5.56 -3.53 17.85
N ALA A 232 -6.52 -4.05 18.61
CA ALA A 232 -6.54 -3.99 20.07
C ALA A 232 -5.28 -4.63 20.70
N SER A 233 -4.88 -5.79 20.18
CA SER A 233 -3.70 -6.53 20.65
C SER A 233 -2.39 -5.75 20.47
N PHE A 234 -2.24 -5.04 19.35
CA PHE A 234 -1.01 -4.29 19.05
C PHE A 234 -1.01 -2.85 19.57
N ASN A 235 -2.16 -2.26 19.88
CA ASN A 235 -2.24 -0.94 20.54
C ASN A 235 -1.62 -0.98 21.95
N GLN A 236 -1.68 -2.12 22.63
CA GLN A 236 -1.08 -2.33 23.94
C GLN A 236 -0.05 -3.47 23.93
N ARG A 237 0.84 -3.48 22.96
CA ARG A 237 1.79 -4.56 22.64
C ARG A 237 2.53 -5.18 23.86
N ARG A 238 2.88 -4.36 24.88
CA ARG A 238 3.58 -4.82 26.09
C ARG A 238 2.68 -5.50 27.13
N LYS A 239 1.37 -5.46 26.95
CA LYS A 239 0.39 -6.11 27.85
C LYS A 239 0.05 -7.50 27.38
N THR A 240 -0.55 -8.31 28.27
CA THR A 240 -1.15 -9.59 27.88
C THR A 240 -2.29 -9.36 26.89
N LEU A 241 -2.58 -10.36 26.07
CA LEU A 241 -3.67 -10.35 25.11
C LEU A 241 -5.00 -9.97 25.79
N ALA A 242 -5.34 -10.65 26.90
CA ALA A 242 -6.55 -10.34 27.67
C ALA A 242 -6.64 -8.88 28.10
N THR A 243 -5.54 -8.30 28.60
CA THR A 243 -5.49 -6.90 28.99
C THR A 243 -5.66 -5.95 27.80
N GLY A 244 -5.00 -6.26 26.67
CA GLY A 244 -5.09 -5.46 25.45
C GLY A 244 -6.51 -5.41 24.88
N LEU A 245 -7.17 -6.56 24.81
CA LEU A 245 -8.53 -6.66 24.31
C LEU A 245 -9.55 -5.97 25.25
N LYS A 246 -9.43 -6.19 26.56
CA LYS A 246 -10.35 -5.59 27.55
C LYS A 246 -10.30 -4.07 27.56
N ASN A 247 -9.12 -3.48 27.35
CA ASN A 247 -8.93 -2.03 27.36
C ASN A 247 -9.24 -1.37 26.01
N SER A 248 -9.68 -2.12 25.02
CA SER A 248 -9.97 -1.58 23.70
C SER A 248 -11.36 -0.97 23.63
N GLU A 249 -11.47 0.24 23.11
CA GLU A 249 -12.74 0.90 22.80
C GLU A 249 -13.46 0.25 21.61
N LEU A 250 -12.74 -0.57 20.82
CA LEU A 250 -13.27 -1.26 19.63
C LEU A 250 -14.01 -2.55 19.98
N LEU A 251 -13.88 -3.06 21.22
CA LEU A 251 -14.37 -4.37 21.65
C LEU A 251 -15.20 -4.23 22.91
N HIS A 252 -16.32 -4.99 22.98
CA HIS A 252 -17.27 -4.91 24.08
C HIS A 252 -17.40 -6.24 24.85
N PHE A 253 -16.31 -7.00 24.96
CA PHE A 253 -16.26 -8.25 25.72
C PHE A 253 -15.93 -7.99 27.20
N SER A 254 -16.51 -8.79 28.08
CA SER A 254 -16.08 -8.85 29.48
C SER A 254 -14.69 -9.50 29.60
N LYS A 255 -14.05 -9.34 30.74
CA LYS A 255 -12.76 -9.99 30.99
C LYS A 255 -12.90 -11.51 30.98
N GLU A 256 -13.97 -12.01 31.55
CA GLU A 256 -14.31 -13.42 31.69
C GLU A 256 -14.50 -14.08 30.31
N GLU A 257 -15.21 -13.42 29.38
CA GLU A 257 -15.39 -13.90 28.00
C GLU A 257 -14.05 -13.98 27.25
N ILE A 258 -13.19 -12.96 27.39
CA ILE A 258 -11.87 -12.93 26.75
C ILE A 258 -10.98 -14.06 27.32
N GLU A 259 -10.91 -14.20 28.65
CA GLU A 259 -10.09 -15.24 29.29
C GLU A 259 -10.59 -16.65 28.95
N ALA A 260 -11.91 -16.86 28.87
CA ALA A 260 -12.52 -18.11 28.45
C ALA A 260 -12.14 -18.47 26.99
N ALA A 261 -12.21 -17.51 26.07
CA ALA A 261 -11.84 -17.68 24.66
C ALA A 261 -10.35 -18.01 24.51
N ILE A 262 -9.46 -17.31 25.24
CA ILE A 262 -8.00 -17.59 25.25
C ILE A 262 -7.74 -19.02 25.75
N THR A 263 -8.42 -19.43 26.82
CA THR A 263 -8.30 -20.76 27.39
C THR A 263 -8.83 -21.83 26.43
N ALA A 264 -9.95 -21.59 25.76
CA ALA A 264 -10.51 -22.47 24.74
C ALA A 264 -9.58 -22.67 23.54
N CYS A 265 -8.79 -21.64 23.22
CA CYS A 265 -7.71 -21.75 22.24
C CYS A 265 -6.49 -22.56 22.76
N GLY A 266 -6.46 -22.98 24.04
CA GLY A 266 -5.36 -23.74 24.63
C GLY A 266 -4.15 -22.87 24.98
N TRP A 267 -4.30 -21.55 25.12
CA TRP A 267 -3.19 -20.66 25.44
C TRP A 267 -3.19 -20.20 26.89
N PRO A 268 -1.99 -19.88 27.44
CA PRO A 268 -1.90 -19.30 28.77
C PRO A 268 -2.41 -17.87 28.76
N LEU A 269 -3.05 -17.42 29.86
CA LEU A 269 -3.55 -16.03 29.99
C LEU A 269 -2.44 -14.96 29.96
N THR A 270 -1.18 -15.38 30.07
CA THR A 270 0.00 -14.50 29.94
C THR A 270 0.40 -14.24 28.48
N ILE A 271 -0.22 -14.92 27.49
CA ILE A 271 0.09 -14.75 26.08
C ILE A 271 -0.06 -13.29 25.64
N ARG A 272 0.77 -12.87 24.68
CA ARG A 272 0.68 -11.55 24.07
C ARG A 272 0.26 -11.68 22.61
N GLY A 273 -0.40 -10.64 22.06
CA GLY A 273 -0.85 -10.64 20.67
C GLY A 273 0.29 -10.81 19.65
N GLU A 274 1.51 -10.33 19.97
CA GLU A 274 2.67 -10.48 19.08
C GLU A 274 3.14 -11.93 18.88
N ALA A 275 2.67 -12.86 19.70
CA ALA A 275 2.97 -14.29 19.58
C ALA A 275 2.03 -15.01 18.61
N LEU A 276 0.88 -14.43 18.29
CA LEU A 276 -0.16 -15.04 17.47
C LEU A 276 0.06 -14.80 16.00
N ASN A 277 -0.12 -15.83 15.18
CA ASN A 277 -0.22 -15.74 13.73
C ASN A 277 -1.66 -15.50 13.27
N LEU A 278 -1.86 -15.41 11.95
CA LEU A 278 -3.17 -15.12 11.37
C LEU A 278 -4.22 -16.19 11.66
N GLN A 279 -3.86 -17.48 11.59
CA GLN A 279 -4.74 -18.60 11.91
C GLN A 279 -5.18 -18.59 13.38
N GLU A 280 -4.28 -18.18 14.25
CA GLU A 280 -4.54 -18.09 15.68
C GLU A 280 -5.46 -16.91 16.00
N PHE A 281 -5.31 -15.77 15.32
CA PHE A 281 -6.26 -14.66 15.44
C PHE A 281 -7.65 -15.04 14.92
N ALA A 282 -7.76 -15.73 13.78
CA ALA A 282 -9.03 -16.24 13.26
C ALA A 282 -9.71 -17.19 14.28
N ARG A 283 -8.95 -18.13 14.85
CA ARG A 283 -9.46 -19.06 15.89
C ARG A 283 -9.95 -18.32 17.13
N LEU A 284 -9.21 -17.32 17.62
CA LEU A 284 -9.62 -16.50 18.76
C LEU A 284 -10.92 -15.74 18.47
N THR A 285 -11.03 -15.21 17.26
CA THR A 285 -12.24 -14.51 16.81
C THR A 285 -13.45 -15.44 16.83
N ASP A 286 -13.30 -16.66 16.31
CA ASP A 286 -14.37 -17.64 16.25
C ASP A 286 -14.81 -18.15 17.64
N GLU A 287 -13.89 -18.17 18.62
CA GLU A 287 -14.23 -18.45 20.03
C GLU A 287 -15.02 -17.28 20.66
N LEU A 288 -14.67 -16.04 20.34
CA LEU A 288 -15.39 -14.85 20.84
C LEU A 288 -16.75 -14.60 20.14
N CYS A 289 -17.00 -15.26 19.00
CA CYS A 289 -18.30 -15.25 18.29
C CYS A 289 -19.28 -16.33 18.79
N LYS A 290 -18.96 -17.10 19.83
CA LYS A 290 -19.85 -18.12 20.42
C LYS A 290 -20.83 -17.50 21.39
#